data_0b7f9e79976a6ea2ae6b15146fde4179
#
_entry.id   0b7f9e79976a6ea2ae6b15146fde4179
#
_cell.length_a   1.000
_cell.length_b   1.000
_cell.length_c   1.000
_cell.angle_alpha   90.00
_cell.angle_beta   90.00
_cell.angle_gamma   90.00
#
_symmetry.space_group_name_H-M   'P 1'
#
loop_
_entity.id
_entity.type
_entity.pdbx_description
1 polymer ?
#
loop_
_entity_poly.entity_id
_entity_poly.type
_entity_poly.pdbx_seq_one_letter_code
_entity_poly.pdbx_strand_id
1 'polypeptide(L)'
;MARNENSNSNCKIKNKYENWFNYNWVLNELNKDFDIEGIDRIGFTDDGYEVFIVTDDYMLSDAPHFHYRKKEKGKKMGFHTCIRLDKAEYYHHIGNEDILSDTQKENLIVFLEGPSKLEKYDTNWELIKDLWNLENLQQYVDGDQQIPDYRNLQ
;
A
#
# COMPACT_ATOMS: atom_id res chain seq x y z
N MET A 1 -12.31 3.94 -29.06
CA MET A 1 -11.66 2.64 -28.79
C MET A 1 -12.68 1.53 -28.79
N ALA A 2 -12.43 0.51 -29.55
CA ALA A 2 -13.37 -0.60 -29.63
C ALA A 2 -13.47 -1.36 -28.32
N ARG A 3 -14.69 -1.71 -27.97
CA ARG A 3 -15.00 -2.56 -26.83
C ARG A 3 -15.56 -3.84 -27.40
N ASN A 4 -14.97 -4.94 -27.04
CA ASN A 4 -15.35 -6.24 -27.56
C ASN A 4 -15.23 -7.30 -26.45
N GLU A 5 -15.19 -8.55 -26.83
CA GLU A 5 -15.01 -9.69 -25.92
C GLU A 5 -13.71 -9.59 -25.10
N ASN A 6 -12.75 -8.80 -25.56
CA ASN A 6 -11.50 -8.54 -24.86
C ASN A 6 -11.58 -7.25 -24.02
N SER A 7 -12.77 -6.77 -23.75
CA SER A 7 -12.99 -5.50 -23.07
C SER A 7 -12.28 -5.43 -21.72
N ASN A 8 -12.19 -6.51 -20.96
CA ASN A 8 -11.50 -6.52 -19.68
C ASN A 8 -10.01 -6.24 -19.83
N SER A 9 -9.36 -6.87 -20.79
CA SER A 9 -7.94 -6.61 -21.09
C SER A 9 -7.73 -5.20 -21.60
N ASN A 10 -8.59 -4.73 -22.48
CA ASN A 10 -8.54 -3.39 -23.03
C ASN A 10 -8.79 -2.34 -21.95
N CYS A 11 -9.74 -2.60 -21.04
CA CYS A 11 -9.99 -1.73 -19.89
C CYS A 11 -8.78 -1.64 -18.97
N LYS A 12 -8.12 -2.77 -18.70
CA LYS A 12 -6.90 -2.78 -17.88
C LYS A 12 -5.78 -1.97 -18.53
N ILE A 13 -5.57 -2.14 -19.83
CA ILE A 13 -4.56 -1.38 -20.59
C ILE A 13 -4.89 0.11 -20.56
N LYS A 14 -6.12 0.48 -20.86
CA LYS A 14 -6.57 1.87 -20.83
C LYS A 14 -6.39 2.48 -19.45
N ASN A 15 -6.87 1.80 -18.41
CA ASN A 15 -6.75 2.27 -17.04
C ASN A 15 -5.30 2.43 -16.64
N LYS A 16 -4.42 1.55 -17.10
CA LYS A 16 -3.00 1.64 -16.83
C LYS A 16 -2.39 2.91 -17.42
N TYR A 17 -2.71 3.26 -18.67
CA TYR A 17 -2.21 4.49 -19.30
C TYR A 17 -2.79 5.74 -18.63
N GLU A 18 -4.07 5.76 -18.34
CA GLU A 18 -4.69 6.84 -17.60
C GLU A 18 -4.07 6.97 -16.21
N ASN A 19 -3.90 5.85 -15.52
CA ASN A 19 -3.32 5.80 -14.18
C ASN A 19 -1.83 6.15 -14.19
N TRP A 20 -1.11 5.94 -15.29
CA TRP A 20 0.30 6.30 -15.37
C TRP A 20 0.53 7.80 -15.15
N PHE A 21 -0.29 8.66 -15.75
CA PHE A 21 -0.23 10.09 -15.50
C PHE A 21 -0.58 10.41 -14.05
N ASN A 22 -1.61 9.78 -13.51
CA ASN A 22 -2.01 9.90 -12.12
C ASN A 22 -0.91 9.42 -11.18
N TYR A 23 -0.26 8.32 -11.53
CA TYR A 23 0.83 7.73 -10.77
C TYR A 23 1.99 8.71 -10.62
N ASN A 24 2.43 9.31 -11.73
CA ASN A 24 3.52 10.30 -11.68
C ASN A 24 3.14 11.49 -10.80
N TRP A 25 1.92 11.96 -10.91
CA TRP A 25 1.43 13.04 -10.05
C TRP A 25 1.40 12.62 -8.58
N VAL A 26 0.89 11.43 -8.30
CA VAL A 26 0.84 10.87 -6.93
C VAL A 26 2.25 10.76 -6.36
N LEU A 27 3.19 10.21 -7.11
CA LEU A 27 4.58 10.10 -6.67
C LEU A 27 5.18 11.46 -6.37
N ASN A 28 4.95 12.44 -7.24
CA ASN A 28 5.44 13.79 -7.02
C ASN A 28 4.88 14.38 -5.74
N GLU A 29 3.59 14.20 -5.48
CA GLU A 29 2.96 14.70 -4.25
C GLU A 29 3.44 13.96 -2.99
N LEU A 30 3.58 12.63 -3.08
CA LEU A 30 4.03 11.82 -1.95
C LEU A 30 5.49 12.06 -1.60
N ASN A 31 6.33 12.28 -2.61
CA ASN A 31 7.78 12.36 -2.44
C ASN A 31 8.32 13.79 -2.41
N LYS A 32 7.46 14.80 -2.42
CA LYS A 32 7.86 16.21 -2.37
C LYS A 32 8.83 16.53 -1.24
N ASP A 33 8.57 15.93 -0.08
CA ASP A 33 9.32 16.21 1.14
C ASP A 33 10.28 15.09 1.51
N PHE A 34 10.43 14.07 0.65
CA PHE A 34 11.19 12.88 0.97
C PHE A 34 12.04 12.44 -0.20
N ASP A 35 13.33 12.36 0.04
CA ASP A 35 14.31 11.78 -0.87
C ASP A 35 14.56 10.33 -0.43
N ILE A 36 13.54 9.47 -0.57
CA ILE A 36 13.64 8.05 -0.21
C ILE A 36 13.42 7.22 -1.45
N GLU A 37 14.49 6.60 -1.93
CA GLU A 37 14.43 5.73 -3.09
C GLU A 37 13.57 4.49 -2.84
N GLY A 38 12.67 4.20 -3.77
CA GLY A 38 11.90 2.97 -3.79
C GLY A 38 10.81 2.87 -2.74
N ILE A 39 10.47 3.96 -2.06
CA ILE A 39 9.44 3.98 -1.03
C ILE A 39 8.39 5.02 -1.34
N ASP A 40 7.12 4.58 -1.39
CA ASP A 40 5.96 5.45 -1.56
C ASP A 40 5.18 5.51 -0.25
N ARG A 41 5.38 6.58 0.49
CA ARG A 41 4.75 6.74 1.79
C ARG A 41 3.27 7.10 1.65
N ILE A 42 2.42 6.29 2.27
CA ILE A 42 0.99 6.56 2.39
C ILE A 42 0.75 7.58 3.52
N GLY A 43 1.41 7.40 4.65
CA GLY A 43 1.30 8.30 5.79
C GLY A 43 1.73 7.64 7.09
N PHE A 44 1.30 8.25 8.19
CA PHE A 44 1.59 7.77 9.54
C PHE A 44 0.29 7.53 10.31
N THR A 45 0.28 6.46 11.08
CA THR A 45 -0.79 6.21 12.05
C THR A 45 -0.70 7.22 13.20
N ASP A 46 -1.73 7.30 14.03
CA ASP A 46 -1.77 8.25 15.16
C ASP A 46 -0.65 7.99 16.17
N ASP A 47 -0.23 6.74 16.30
CA ASP A 47 0.88 6.36 17.18
C ASP A 47 2.25 6.38 16.47
N GLY A 48 2.31 6.98 15.27
CA GLY A 48 3.56 7.32 14.60
C GLY A 48 4.19 6.22 13.76
N TYR A 49 3.43 5.17 13.41
CA TYR A 49 3.92 4.13 12.50
C TYR A 49 3.73 4.55 11.05
N GLU A 50 4.77 4.37 10.26
CA GLU A 50 4.77 4.67 8.84
C GLU A 50 4.15 3.52 8.05
N VAL A 51 3.22 3.85 7.15
CA VAL A 51 2.63 2.91 6.19
C VAL A 51 3.14 3.28 4.81
N PHE A 52 3.72 2.33 4.10
CA PHE A 52 4.31 2.60 2.79
C PHE A 52 4.31 1.37 1.88
N ILE A 53 4.46 1.63 0.59
CA ILE A 53 4.64 0.62 -0.47
C ILE A 53 6.08 0.74 -0.97
N VAL A 54 6.71 -0.39 -1.24
CA VAL A 54 8.04 -0.43 -1.84
C VAL A 54 7.89 -0.61 -3.36
N THR A 55 8.57 0.25 -4.11
CA THR A 55 8.61 0.18 -5.58
C THR A 55 9.28 -1.13 -6.02
N ASP A 56 8.71 -1.75 -7.04
CA ASP A 56 9.22 -3.01 -7.62
C ASP A 56 9.23 -4.21 -6.65
N ASP A 57 8.50 -4.11 -5.55
CA ASP A 57 8.39 -5.21 -4.59
C ASP A 57 7.78 -6.47 -5.21
N TYR A 58 6.98 -6.29 -6.27
CA TYR A 58 6.39 -7.40 -7.02
C TYR A 58 7.43 -8.37 -7.61
N MET A 59 8.65 -7.91 -7.85
CA MET A 59 9.71 -8.75 -8.40
C MET A 59 10.20 -9.80 -7.40
N LEU A 60 10.00 -9.53 -6.11
CA LEU A 60 10.46 -10.36 -5.00
C LEU A 60 9.32 -10.96 -4.20
N SER A 61 8.08 -10.63 -4.54
CA SER A 61 6.91 -11.01 -3.76
C SER A 61 5.87 -11.74 -4.61
N ASP A 62 5.08 -12.58 -3.98
CA ASP A 62 3.98 -13.33 -4.59
C ASP A 62 2.60 -12.89 -4.07
N ALA A 63 2.53 -11.81 -3.31
CA ALA A 63 1.27 -11.29 -2.79
C ALA A 63 1.29 -9.77 -2.62
N PRO A 64 0.16 -9.10 -2.85
CA PRO A 64 0.07 -7.67 -2.60
C PRO A 64 0.17 -7.37 -1.11
N HIS A 65 1.01 -6.42 -0.74
CA HIS A 65 1.26 -6.09 0.66
C HIS A 65 1.75 -4.66 0.82
N PHE A 66 1.67 -4.16 2.04
CA PHE A 66 2.26 -2.90 2.44
C PHE A 66 3.21 -3.11 3.62
N HIS A 67 4.06 -2.14 3.83
CA HIS A 67 5.00 -2.11 4.94
C HIS A 67 4.46 -1.21 6.05
N TYR A 68 4.74 -1.61 7.28
CA TYR A 68 4.35 -0.90 8.49
C TYR A 68 5.56 -0.88 9.41
N ARG A 69 6.06 0.31 9.72
CA ARG A 69 7.29 0.41 10.51
C ARG A 69 7.34 1.66 11.38
N LYS A 70 8.16 1.58 12.41
CA LYS A 70 8.55 2.73 13.20
C LYS A 70 10.03 2.64 13.48
N LYS A 71 10.78 3.67 13.06
CA LYS A 71 12.20 3.78 13.38
C LYS A 71 12.33 4.18 14.85
N GLU A 72 13.13 3.42 15.60
CA GLU A 72 13.44 3.75 16.96
C GLU A 72 14.79 4.44 17.03
N LYS A 73 14.85 5.53 17.83
CA LYS A 73 16.05 6.31 17.99
C LYS A 73 17.16 5.44 18.60
N GLY A 74 18.32 5.42 17.94
CA GLY A 74 19.47 4.65 18.42
C GLY A 74 19.48 3.18 18.05
N LYS A 75 18.49 2.70 17.31
CA LYS A 75 18.43 1.31 16.83
C LYS A 75 18.54 1.26 15.32
N LYS A 76 19.33 0.31 14.80
CA LYS A 76 19.44 0.08 13.36
C LYS A 76 18.12 -0.34 12.75
N MET A 77 17.35 -1.14 13.47
CA MET A 77 16.05 -1.66 13.05
C MET A 77 15.06 -1.43 14.17
N GLY A 78 14.06 -0.62 13.91
CA GLY A 78 12.91 -0.49 14.76
C GLY A 78 11.86 -1.55 14.43
N PHE A 79 10.63 -1.30 14.81
CA PHE A 79 9.50 -2.14 14.47
C PHE A 79 9.28 -2.16 12.96
N HIS A 80 9.19 -3.35 12.36
CA HIS A 80 8.92 -3.48 10.93
C HIS A 80 8.20 -4.78 10.64
N THR A 81 7.12 -4.71 9.86
CA THR A 81 6.40 -5.88 9.38
C THR A 81 5.73 -5.57 8.05
N CYS A 82 5.33 -6.60 7.35
CA CYS A 82 4.56 -6.50 6.12
C CYS A 82 3.21 -7.16 6.28
N ILE A 83 2.18 -6.55 5.71
CA ILE A 83 0.79 -6.96 5.89
C ILE A 83 0.14 -7.07 4.51
N ARG A 84 -0.56 -8.15 4.26
CA ARG A 84 -1.23 -8.38 2.97
C ARG A 84 -2.40 -7.43 2.77
N LEU A 85 -2.59 -7.03 1.51
CA LEU A 85 -3.73 -6.19 1.11
C LEU A 85 -4.98 -7.02 0.81
N ASP A 86 -4.82 -8.30 0.51
CA ASP A 86 -5.91 -9.17 0.09
C ASP A 86 -6.47 -10.06 1.20
N LYS A 87 -5.78 -10.14 2.32
CA LYS A 87 -6.17 -10.97 3.47
C LYS A 87 -5.64 -10.38 4.77
N ALA A 88 -6.24 -10.76 5.88
CA ALA A 88 -5.75 -10.41 7.22
C ALA A 88 -4.60 -11.34 7.64
N GLU A 89 -3.49 -11.24 6.93
CA GLU A 89 -2.30 -12.05 7.18
C GLU A 89 -1.04 -11.21 7.08
N TYR A 90 -0.03 -11.56 7.87
CA TYR A 90 1.32 -11.02 7.68
C TYR A 90 1.92 -11.58 6.39
N TYR A 91 2.75 -10.78 5.75
CA TYR A 91 3.50 -11.22 4.58
C TYR A 91 4.98 -11.37 4.97
N HIS A 92 5.47 -12.59 4.94
CA HIS A 92 6.81 -12.93 5.45
C HIS A 92 7.88 -12.89 4.36
N HIS A 93 8.36 -11.71 4.01
CA HIS A 93 9.43 -11.63 3.01
C HIS A 93 10.67 -10.85 3.49
N ILE A 94 10.61 -10.21 4.62
CA ILE A 94 11.74 -9.46 5.18
C ILE A 94 12.44 -10.18 6.32
N GLY A 95 12.02 -11.40 6.64
CA GLY A 95 12.60 -12.21 7.69
C GLY A 95 11.80 -12.13 8.99
N ASN A 96 12.40 -11.62 10.04
CA ASN A 96 11.75 -11.55 11.36
C ASN A 96 10.76 -10.37 11.42
N GLU A 97 9.53 -10.63 11.02
CA GLU A 97 8.45 -9.64 11.11
C GLU A 97 7.97 -9.48 12.55
N ASP A 98 7.77 -8.22 12.93
CA ASP A 98 7.16 -7.89 14.22
C ASP A 98 5.65 -8.08 14.15
N ILE A 99 5.05 -8.42 15.28
CA ILE A 99 3.62 -8.66 15.38
C ILE A 99 2.95 -7.46 16.05
N LEU A 100 1.86 -6.99 15.48
CA LEU A 100 1.13 -5.84 15.98
C LEU A 100 0.38 -6.19 17.29
N SER A 101 0.44 -5.27 18.24
CA SER A 101 -0.45 -5.30 19.40
C SER A 101 -1.88 -4.96 18.98
N ASP A 102 -2.84 -5.21 19.85
CA ASP A 102 -4.24 -4.84 19.59
C ASP A 102 -4.40 -3.33 19.35
N THR A 103 -3.69 -2.52 20.11
CA THR A 103 -3.70 -1.06 19.94
C THR A 103 -3.14 -0.66 18.57
N GLN A 104 -2.05 -1.28 18.14
CA GLN A 104 -1.46 -1.01 16.83
C GLN A 104 -2.42 -1.42 15.70
N LYS A 105 -3.10 -2.54 15.84
CA LYS A 105 -4.11 -3.00 14.86
C LYS A 105 -5.25 -1.98 14.73
N GLU A 106 -5.78 -1.49 15.84
CA GLU A 106 -6.83 -0.48 15.81
C GLU A 106 -6.36 0.82 15.17
N ASN A 107 -5.18 1.30 15.52
CA ASN A 107 -4.62 2.52 14.92
C ASN A 107 -4.37 2.35 13.42
N LEU A 108 -3.95 1.17 12.98
CA LEU A 108 -3.79 0.86 11.56
C LEU A 108 -5.14 0.93 10.83
N ILE A 109 -6.16 0.31 11.37
CA ILE A 109 -7.51 0.31 10.77
C ILE A 109 -8.04 1.74 10.67
N VAL A 110 -7.95 2.50 11.74
CA VAL A 110 -8.37 3.92 11.76
C VAL A 110 -7.62 4.71 10.69
N PHE A 111 -6.32 4.50 10.55
CA PHE A 111 -5.51 5.14 9.53
C PHE A 111 -5.99 4.79 8.12
N LEU A 112 -6.21 3.50 7.84
CA LEU A 112 -6.63 3.04 6.51
C LEU A 112 -8.02 3.55 6.12
N GLU A 113 -8.93 3.64 7.08
CA GLU A 113 -10.26 4.20 6.87
C GLU A 113 -10.27 5.73 6.81
N GLY A 114 -9.21 6.35 7.28
CA GLY A 114 -9.10 7.80 7.37
C GLY A 114 -8.81 8.48 6.04
N PRO A 115 -8.90 9.82 6.02
CA PRO A 115 -8.71 10.58 4.79
C PRO A 115 -7.28 10.49 4.29
N SER A 116 -7.15 10.34 2.98
CA SER A 116 -5.87 10.43 2.30
C SER A 116 -5.34 11.86 2.34
N LYS A 117 -4.03 12.02 2.40
CA LYS A 117 -3.38 13.33 2.19
C LYS A 117 -3.51 13.84 0.77
N LEU A 118 -3.91 12.99 -0.17
CA LEU A 118 -4.21 13.35 -1.55
C LEU A 118 -5.72 13.38 -1.74
N GLU A 119 -6.26 14.55 -2.04
CA GLU A 119 -7.71 14.77 -2.16
C GLU A 119 -8.39 13.87 -3.20
N LYS A 120 -7.63 13.39 -4.18
CA LYS A 120 -8.12 12.47 -5.19
C LYS A 120 -8.64 11.16 -4.61
N TYR A 121 -8.14 10.76 -3.46
CA TYR A 121 -8.50 9.52 -2.81
C TYR A 121 -9.26 9.82 -1.52
N ASP A 122 -10.43 9.24 -1.35
CA ASP A 122 -11.26 9.48 -0.16
C ASP A 122 -10.61 8.93 1.10
N THR A 123 -9.92 7.78 0.98
CA THR A 123 -9.30 7.12 2.12
C THR A 123 -7.87 6.71 1.80
N ASN A 124 -7.08 6.48 2.84
CA ASN A 124 -5.75 5.91 2.70
C ASN A 124 -5.81 4.50 2.09
N TRP A 125 -6.87 3.75 2.36
CA TRP A 125 -7.07 2.43 1.77
C TRP A 125 -7.17 2.50 0.24
N GLU A 126 -7.94 3.43 -0.29
CA GLU A 126 -8.05 3.62 -1.73
C GLU A 126 -6.71 4.03 -2.35
N LEU A 127 -5.99 4.90 -1.69
CA LEU A 127 -4.66 5.31 -2.14
C LEU A 127 -3.68 4.13 -2.20
N ILE A 128 -3.64 3.32 -1.14
CA ILE A 128 -2.68 2.23 -1.05
C ILE A 128 -2.95 1.14 -2.10
N LYS A 129 -4.22 0.82 -2.34
CA LYS A 129 -4.60 -0.14 -3.38
C LYS A 129 -4.18 0.34 -4.76
N ASP A 130 -4.45 1.59 -5.05
CA ASP A 130 -4.15 2.16 -6.36
C ASP A 130 -2.65 2.23 -6.61
N LEU A 131 -1.87 2.66 -5.62
CA LEU A 131 -0.41 2.66 -5.72
C LEU A 131 0.16 1.27 -5.94
N TRP A 132 -0.31 0.28 -5.18
CA TRP A 132 0.13 -1.09 -5.39
C TRP A 132 -0.14 -1.55 -6.82
N ASN A 133 -1.35 -1.33 -7.31
CA ASN A 133 -1.75 -1.75 -8.65
C ASN A 133 -0.98 -1.04 -9.76
N LEU A 134 -0.61 0.22 -9.54
CA LEU A 134 0.18 0.97 -10.52
C LEU A 134 1.61 0.46 -10.63
N GLU A 135 2.18 0.00 -9.52
CA GLU A 135 3.57 -0.45 -9.47
C GLU A 135 3.74 -1.94 -9.75
N ASN A 136 2.68 -2.73 -9.57
CA ASN A 136 2.77 -4.19 -9.62
C ASN A 136 1.83 -4.77 -10.66
N LEU A 137 2.40 -5.10 -11.82
CA LEU A 137 1.63 -5.50 -13.00
C LEU A 137 1.02 -6.90 -12.93
N GLN A 138 1.49 -7.74 -12.04
CA GLN A 138 1.11 -9.15 -12.00
C GLN A 138 0.24 -9.54 -10.82
N GLN A 139 0.16 -8.69 -9.80
CA GLN A 139 -0.52 -9.00 -8.56
C GLN A 139 -1.44 -7.85 -8.18
N TYR A 140 -2.57 -7.79 -8.86
CA TYR A 140 -3.54 -6.73 -8.61
C TYR A 140 -4.38 -6.99 -7.38
N VAL A 141 -4.65 -5.93 -6.65
CA VAL A 141 -5.73 -5.89 -5.66
C VAL A 141 -6.99 -5.43 -6.38
N ASP A 142 -8.08 -6.15 -6.17
CA ASP A 142 -9.38 -5.76 -6.72
C ASP A 142 -9.74 -4.36 -6.20
N GLY A 143 -10.24 -3.49 -7.09
CA GLY A 143 -10.69 -2.16 -6.70
C GLY A 143 -11.77 -2.17 -5.62
N ASP A 144 -12.58 -3.24 -5.58
CA ASP A 144 -13.63 -3.42 -4.59
C ASP A 144 -13.14 -4.14 -3.31
N GLN A 145 -11.87 -4.49 -3.24
CA GLN A 145 -11.31 -5.14 -2.06
C GLN A 145 -11.50 -4.25 -0.83
N GLN A 146 -12.25 -4.76 0.13
CA GLN A 146 -12.44 -4.10 1.41
C GLN A 146 -11.21 -4.29 2.30
N ILE A 147 -11.06 -3.43 3.29
CA ILE A 147 -10.02 -3.60 4.31
C ILE A 147 -10.23 -4.97 4.96
N PRO A 148 -9.23 -5.88 4.89
CA PRO A 148 -9.33 -7.16 5.58
C PRO A 148 -9.53 -6.97 7.08
N ASP A 149 -10.00 -8.01 7.76
CA ASP A 149 -10.21 -7.95 9.20
C ASP A 149 -8.89 -7.97 9.97
N TYR A 150 -8.18 -6.84 9.95
CA TYR A 150 -6.87 -6.69 10.59
C TYR A 150 -6.93 -6.75 12.12
N ARG A 151 -8.11 -6.68 12.73
CA ARG A 151 -8.25 -6.98 14.16
C ARG A 151 -7.87 -8.42 14.46
N ASN A 152 -8.09 -9.31 13.50
CA ASN A 152 -7.74 -10.73 13.58
C ASN A 152 -6.52 -11.07 12.71
N LEU A 153 -5.60 -10.15 12.57
CA LEU A 153 -4.38 -10.32 11.78
C LEU A 153 -3.54 -11.49 12.32
N GLN A 154 -3.17 -12.39 11.40
CA GLN A 154 -2.40 -13.59 11.70
C GLN A 154 -1.14 -13.70 10.87
#